data_824096fcca6906816a3a0074fa42ca17
#
_entry.id   824096fcca6906816a3a0074fa42ca17
#
_cell.length_a   1.000
_cell.length_b   1.000
_cell.length_c   1.000
_cell.angle_alpha   90.00
_cell.angle_beta   90.00
_cell.angle_gamma   90.00
#
_symmetry.space_group_name_H-M   'P 1'
#
loop_
_entity.id
_entity.type
_entity.pdbx_description
1 polymer ?
#
loop_
_entity_poly.entity_id
_entity_poly.type
_entity_poly.pdbx_seq_one_letter_code
_entity_poly.pdbx_strand_id
1 'polypeptide(L)'
;ILVRPNRLIVPPSLQFTAATLLTSANAPGTANNDANVNQFTGALQLVVNPYLTDDTSAWWLAEAGKGLKVIHTGDPTVEVVEDPRFQTVTVMAYKYIGVGVTNWRFAAAFDKAAS
;
A
#
# COMPACT_ATOMS: atom_id res chain seq x y z
N ILE A 1 5.54 -13.86 17.89
CA ILE A 1 5.91 -12.88 16.84
C ILE A 1 5.22 -11.57 17.19
N LEU A 2 6.00 -10.52 17.41
CA LEU A 2 5.48 -9.17 17.70
C LEU A 2 5.31 -8.43 16.38
N VAL A 3 4.08 -8.08 16.04
CA VAL A 3 3.72 -7.26 14.87
C VAL A 3 3.40 -5.85 15.34
N ARG A 4 4.06 -4.87 14.75
CA ARG A 4 3.82 -3.44 15.02
C ARG A 4 3.43 -2.75 13.71
N PRO A 5 2.14 -2.66 13.41
CA PRO A 5 1.70 -1.97 12.20
C PRO A 5 2.12 -0.50 12.28
N ASN A 6 2.68 0.00 11.19
CA ASN A 6 3.11 1.38 11.05
C ASN A 6 2.56 2.06 9.80
N ARG A 7 1.78 1.33 9.00
CA ARG A 7 1.13 1.86 7.80
C ARG A 7 -0.35 1.56 7.80
N LEU A 8 -1.14 2.57 7.48
CA LEU A 8 -2.57 2.47 7.18
C LEU A 8 -2.77 2.67 5.69
N ILE A 9 -3.26 1.65 5.00
CA ILE A 9 -3.52 1.66 3.56
C ILE A 9 -5.02 1.78 3.37
N VAL A 10 -5.44 2.81 2.65
CA VAL A 10 -6.86 3.11 2.41
C VAL A 10 -7.13 3.38 0.94
N PRO A 11 -8.37 3.14 0.45
CA PRO A 11 -8.81 3.59 -0.85
C PRO A 11 -8.96 5.12 -0.88
N PRO A 12 -9.02 5.75 -2.05
CA PRO A 12 -9.18 7.19 -2.18
C PRO A 12 -10.43 7.75 -1.50
N SER A 13 -11.51 6.96 -1.44
CA SER A 13 -12.77 7.32 -0.79
C SER A 13 -12.62 7.58 0.72
N LEU A 14 -11.72 6.86 1.39
CA LEU A 14 -11.48 7.00 2.83
C LEU A 14 -10.29 7.89 3.19
N GLN A 15 -9.65 8.51 2.21
CA GLN A 15 -8.45 9.33 2.40
C GLN A 15 -8.66 10.45 3.43
N PHE A 16 -9.73 11.23 3.29
CA PHE A 16 -9.98 12.36 4.18
C PHE A 16 -10.34 11.92 5.59
N THR A 17 -11.13 10.87 5.72
CA THR A 17 -11.48 10.30 7.03
C THR A 17 -10.25 9.77 7.75
N ALA A 18 -9.39 9.04 7.06
CA ALA A 18 -8.15 8.50 7.60
C ALA A 18 -7.15 9.62 7.96
N ALA A 19 -7.02 10.65 7.12
CA ALA A 19 -6.19 11.80 7.40
C ALA A 19 -6.66 12.55 8.66
N THR A 20 -7.96 12.79 8.78
CA THR A 20 -8.53 13.42 9.99
C THR A 20 -8.26 12.58 11.24
N LEU A 21 -8.41 11.26 11.17
CA LEU A 21 -8.12 10.34 12.27
C LEU A 21 -6.67 10.42 12.75
N LEU A 22 -5.72 10.51 11.82
CA LEU A 22 -4.29 10.48 12.12
C LEU A 22 -3.69 11.86 12.46
N THR A 23 -4.36 12.95 12.08
CA THR A 23 -3.85 14.32 12.31
C THR A 23 -4.64 15.09 13.36
N SER A 24 -5.86 14.67 13.69
CA SER A 24 -6.66 15.34 14.72
C SER A 24 -5.98 15.25 16.09
N ALA A 25 -5.85 16.40 16.75
CA ALA A 25 -5.33 16.46 18.11
C ALA A 25 -6.28 15.85 19.13
N ASN A 26 -7.58 15.92 18.87
CA ASN A 26 -8.63 15.38 19.74
C ASN A 26 -9.19 14.09 19.16
N ALA A 27 -9.64 13.19 20.03
CA ALA A 27 -10.30 11.95 19.61
C ALA A 27 -11.59 12.29 18.82
N PRO A 28 -11.76 11.82 17.59
CA PRO A 28 -12.96 12.08 16.82
C PRO A 28 -14.16 11.35 17.43
N GLY A 29 -15.32 12.03 17.49
CA GLY A 29 -16.58 11.44 17.94
C GLY A 29 -17.06 11.83 19.34
N THR A 30 -16.34 12.67 20.07
CA THR A 30 -16.83 13.22 21.32
C THR A 30 -17.59 14.53 21.06
N ALA A 31 -18.87 14.55 21.44
CA ALA A 31 -19.74 15.72 21.25
C ALA A 31 -19.34 16.92 22.15
N ASN A 32 -18.61 16.67 23.20
CA ASN A 32 -18.01 17.67 24.06
C ASN A 32 -16.52 17.74 23.74
N ASN A 33 -16.02 18.95 23.63
CA ASN A 33 -14.61 19.29 23.40
C ASN A 33 -13.73 18.86 24.59
N ASP A 34 -14.02 17.68 25.13
CA ASP A 34 -13.24 17.08 26.19
C ASP A 34 -11.84 16.75 25.67
N ALA A 35 -10.86 17.10 26.48
CA ALA A 35 -9.42 17.00 26.20
C ALA A 35 -8.90 15.54 26.04
N ASN A 36 -9.66 14.69 25.37
CA ASN A 36 -9.23 13.36 25.01
C ASN A 36 -8.23 13.44 23.86
N VAL A 37 -6.98 13.39 24.22
CA VAL A 37 -5.86 13.38 23.28
C VAL A 37 -5.99 12.16 22.35
N ASN A 38 -5.93 12.39 21.05
CA ASN A 38 -5.90 11.32 20.06
C ASN A 38 -4.54 10.60 20.16
N GLN A 39 -4.55 9.38 20.68
CA GLN A 39 -3.33 8.57 20.83
C GLN A 39 -2.78 8.06 19.48
N PHE A 40 -3.57 8.14 18.41
CA PHE A 40 -3.16 7.70 17.07
C PHE A 40 -2.50 8.80 16.24
N THR A 41 -2.41 10.02 16.77
CA THR A 41 -1.75 11.13 16.08
C THR A 41 -0.30 10.79 15.78
N GLY A 42 0.07 10.70 14.50
CA GLY A 42 1.42 10.38 14.06
C GLY A 42 1.88 8.93 14.28
N ALA A 43 1.03 8.05 14.79
CA ALA A 43 1.38 6.66 15.05
C ALA A 43 1.50 5.81 13.78
N LEU A 44 0.72 6.13 12.75
CA LEU A 44 0.65 5.40 11.49
C LEU A 44 0.92 6.32 10.31
N GLN A 45 1.62 5.80 9.31
CA GLN A 45 1.79 6.47 8.03
C GLN A 45 0.60 6.14 7.14
N LEU A 46 -0.09 7.18 6.65
CA LEU A 46 -1.18 7.02 5.69
C LEU A 46 -0.63 6.74 4.30
N VAL A 47 -1.14 5.69 3.67
CA VAL A 47 -0.86 5.32 2.27
C VAL A 47 -2.18 5.21 1.53
N VAL A 48 -2.39 6.06 0.55
CA VAL A 48 -3.58 5.99 -0.32
C VAL A 48 -3.24 5.15 -1.54
N ASN A 49 -4.00 4.08 -1.74
CA ASN A 49 -3.84 3.20 -2.89
C ASN A 49 -4.97 3.42 -3.90
N PRO A 50 -4.71 4.06 -5.05
CA PRO A 50 -5.73 4.36 -6.06
C PRO A 50 -6.25 3.12 -6.81
N TYR A 51 -5.56 1.98 -6.69
CA TYR A 51 -5.98 0.73 -7.33
C TYR A 51 -7.04 -0.04 -6.53
N LEU A 52 -7.37 0.41 -5.32
CA LEU A 52 -8.43 -0.15 -4.51
C LEU A 52 -9.77 0.49 -4.90
N THR A 53 -10.35 0.03 -5.99
CA THR A 53 -11.59 0.56 -6.56
C THR A 53 -12.81 -0.33 -6.32
N ASP A 54 -12.59 -1.63 -6.11
CA ASP A 54 -13.67 -2.62 -5.98
C ASP A 54 -14.35 -2.55 -4.62
N ASP A 55 -13.61 -2.16 -3.59
CA ASP A 55 -14.14 -1.98 -2.24
C ASP A 55 -13.71 -0.64 -1.66
N THR A 56 -14.68 0.26 -1.55
CA THR A 56 -14.48 1.62 -1.04
C THR A 56 -14.49 1.68 0.49
N SER A 57 -14.78 0.59 1.17
CA SER A 57 -14.88 0.49 2.63
C SER A 57 -13.73 -0.29 3.27
N ALA A 58 -13.02 -1.09 2.49
CA ALA A 58 -11.91 -1.89 3.00
C ALA A 58 -10.65 -1.05 3.28
N TRP A 59 -9.95 -1.40 4.34
CA TRP A 59 -8.69 -0.78 4.71
C TRP A 59 -7.74 -1.82 5.29
N TRP A 60 -6.45 -1.53 5.24
CA TRP A 60 -5.41 -2.47 5.65
C TRP A 60 -4.45 -1.81 6.62
N LEU A 61 -4.02 -2.59 7.60
CA LEU A 61 -2.87 -2.28 8.44
C LEU A 61 -1.71 -3.17 8.05
N ALA A 62 -0.54 -2.59 7.86
CA ALA A 62 0.66 -3.32 7.50
C ALA A 62 1.88 -2.82 8.26
N GLU A 63 2.83 -3.73 8.48
CA GLU A 63 4.17 -3.38 8.95
C GLU A 63 5.10 -3.21 7.75
N ALA A 64 5.66 -2.00 7.57
CA ALA A 64 6.55 -1.71 6.46
C ALA A 64 7.84 -2.55 6.53
N GLY A 65 8.24 -3.04 5.36
CA GLY A 65 9.46 -3.85 5.21
C GLY A 65 9.31 -5.31 5.61
N LYS A 66 8.11 -5.75 6.02
CA LYS A 66 7.84 -7.13 6.39
C LYS A 66 6.58 -7.64 5.70
N GLY A 67 6.53 -8.93 5.49
CA GLY A 67 5.35 -9.62 4.96
C GLY A 67 5.22 -9.61 3.45
N LEU A 68 5.48 -8.52 2.78
CA LEU A 68 5.48 -8.39 1.33
C LEU A 68 6.90 -8.26 0.81
N LYS A 69 7.23 -9.01 -0.22
CA LYS A 69 8.54 -8.97 -0.85
C LYS A 69 8.40 -8.78 -2.36
N VAL A 70 9.13 -7.82 -2.86
CA VAL A 70 9.33 -7.61 -4.30
C VAL A 70 10.75 -8.01 -4.64
N ILE A 71 10.89 -8.92 -5.58
CA ILE A 71 12.19 -9.40 -6.07
C ILE A 71 12.28 -8.97 -7.53
N HIS A 72 13.36 -8.32 -7.90
CA HIS A 72 13.63 -7.97 -9.27
C HIS A 72 15.05 -8.38 -9.65
N THR A 73 15.23 -8.79 -10.90
CA THR A 73 16.52 -9.20 -11.44
C THR A 73 17.19 -8.00 -12.08
N GLY A 74 17.96 -7.25 -11.28
CA GLY A 74 18.78 -6.14 -11.78
C GLY A 74 18.03 -5.06 -12.57
N ASP A 75 18.77 -4.37 -13.41
CA ASP A 75 18.25 -3.35 -14.30
C ASP A 75 17.58 -3.96 -15.54
N PRO A 76 16.68 -3.23 -16.23
CA PRO A 76 16.11 -3.68 -17.48
C PRO A 76 17.20 -4.01 -18.50
N THR A 77 17.09 -5.17 -19.13
CA THR A 77 17.99 -5.57 -20.22
C THR A 77 17.41 -5.11 -21.53
N VAL A 78 18.24 -4.45 -22.34
CA VAL A 78 17.87 -4.01 -23.68
C VAL A 78 18.72 -4.81 -24.67
N GLU A 79 18.08 -5.50 -25.58
CA GLU A 79 18.73 -6.25 -26.66
C GLU A 79 18.31 -5.67 -28.00
N VAL A 80 19.30 -5.51 -28.86
CA VAL A 80 19.09 -5.08 -30.25
C VAL A 80 19.44 -6.27 -31.17
N VAL A 81 18.45 -6.75 -31.90
CA VAL A 81 18.61 -7.84 -32.84
C VAL A 81 18.42 -7.31 -34.27
N GLU A 82 19.44 -7.46 -35.08
CA GLU A 82 19.38 -7.11 -36.51
C GLU A 82 19.08 -8.37 -37.31
N ASP A 83 18.04 -8.32 -38.17
CA ASP A 83 17.77 -9.37 -39.11
C ASP A 83 18.22 -8.93 -40.51
N PRO A 84 19.36 -9.47 -41.02
CA PRO A 84 19.90 -9.08 -42.30
C PRO A 84 19.03 -9.53 -43.50
N ARG A 85 18.10 -10.48 -43.29
CA ARG A 85 17.22 -10.97 -44.35
C ARG A 85 16.14 -9.97 -44.71
N PHE A 86 15.65 -9.24 -43.69
CA PHE A 86 14.54 -8.29 -43.83
C PHE A 86 14.98 -6.84 -43.67
N GLN A 87 16.25 -6.61 -43.39
CA GLN A 87 16.80 -5.27 -43.09
C GLN A 87 16.02 -4.57 -41.97
N THR A 88 15.59 -5.36 -40.97
CA THR A 88 14.85 -4.87 -39.80
C THR A 88 15.70 -4.92 -38.58
N VAL A 89 15.52 -3.92 -37.69
CA VAL A 89 16.12 -3.84 -36.36
C VAL A 89 15.02 -4.00 -35.33
N THR A 90 15.14 -5.02 -34.52
CA THR A 90 14.21 -5.25 -33.40
C THR A 90 14.89 -4.89 -32.09
N VAL A 91 14.28 -3.99 -31.33
CA VAL A 91 14.74 -3.63 -30.00
C VAL A 91 13.80 -4.26 -28.99
N MET A 92 14.34 -5.09 -28.09
CA MET A 92 13.62 -5.72 -27.00
C MET A 92 14.12 -5.16 -25.67
N ALA A 93 13.20 -4.79 -24.80
CA ALA A 93 13.49 -4.45 -23.42
C ALA A 93 12.69 -5.35 -22.49
N TYR A 94 13.34 -6.00 -21.55
CA TYR A 94 12.68 -6.89 -20.61
C TYR A 94 13.25 -6.76 -19.20
N LYS A 95 12.39 -7.00 -18.22
CA LYS A 95 12.75 -7.05 -16.81
C LYS A 95 11.90 -8.11 -16.11
N TYR A 96 12.52 -8.87 -15.23
CA TYR A 96 11.82 -9.85 -14.42
C TYR A 96 11.52 -9.28 -13.04
N ILE A 97 10.25 -9.30 -12.65
CA ILE A 97 9.78 -8.85 -11.35
C ILE A 97 8.88 -9.94 -10.76
N GLY A 98 9.18 -10.33 -9.54
CA GLY A 98 8.34 -11.23 -8.76
C GLY A 98 7.82 -10.54 -7.50
N VAL A 99 6.55 -10.71 -7.20
CA VAL A 99 5.92 -10.22 -5.98
C VAL A 99 5.36 -11.39 -5.20
N GLY A 100 5.62 -11.43 -3.91
CA GLY A 100 5.12 -12.51 -3.07
C GLY A 100 4.89 -12.08 -1.63
N VAL A 101 4.02 -12.83 -0.96
CA VAL A 101 3.77 -12.69 0.47
C VAL A 101 4.64 -13.69 1.20
N THR A 102 5.57 -13.22 2.00
CA THR A 102 6.45 -14.06 2.80
C THR A 102 5.84 -14.44 4.14
N ASN A 103 5.03 -13.56 4.72
CA ASN A 103 4.35 -13.82 5.96
C ASN A 103 3.07 -12.97 6.05
N TRP A 104 1.92 -13.63 6.03
CA TRP A 104 0.60 -12.99 6.08
C TRP A 104 0.30 -12.27 7.40
N ARG A 105 1.00 -12.61 8.49
CA ARG A 105 0.76 -12.02 9.82
C ARG A 105 1.14 -10.54 9.93
N PHE A 106 1.94 -10.03 9.01
CA PHE A 106 2.37 -8.63 9.00
C PHE A 106 1.41 -7.68 8.26
N ALA A 107 0.31 -8.20 7.73
CA ALA A 107 -0.75 -7.40 7.12
C ALA A 107 -2.10 -7.92 7.60
N ALA A 108 -2.98 -7.01 7.99
CA ALA A 108 -4.36 -7.31 8.34
C ALA A 108 -5.29 -6.47 7.46
N ALA A 109 -6.25 -7.14 6.83
CA ALA A 109 -7.31 -6.51 6.05
C ALA A 109 -8.57 -6.41 6.90
N PHE A 110 -9.24 -5.29 6.79
CA PHE A 110 -10.54 -5.04 7.43
C PHE A 110 -11.50 -4.60 6.36
N ASP A 111 -12.55 -5.36 6.22
CA ASP A 111 -13.65 -5.09 5.33
C ASP A 111 -14.93 -4.93 6.16
N LYS A 112 -15.75 -3.95 5.78
CA LYS A 112 -17.09 -3.87 6.32
C LYS A 112 -17.90 -4.95 5.62
N ALA A 113 -18.14 -6.07 6.30
CA ALA A 113 -19.05 -7.09 5.79
C ALA A 113 -20.33 -6.43 5.26
N ALA A 114 -20.67 -6.72 4.02
CA ALA A 114 -21.92 -6.26 3.44
C ALA A 114 -23.05 -6.78 4.31
N SER A 115 -23.72 -5.87 4.99
CA SER A 115 -24.94 -6.14 5.78
C SER A 115 -26.16 -6.13 4.88
#